data_94e85cbabe70f277602428506214f4f2
#
_entry.id   94e85cbabe70f277602428506214f4f2
#
_cell.length_a   1.000
_cell.length_b   1.000
_cell.length_c   1.000
_cell.angle_alpha   90.00
_cell.angle_beta   90.00
_cell.angle_gamma   90.00
#
_symmetry.space_group_name_H-M   'P 1'
#
loop_
_entity.id
_entity.type
_entity.pdbx_description
1 polymer ?
#
loop_
_entity_poly.entity_id
_entity_poly.type
_entity_poly.pdbx_seq_one_letter_code
_entity_poly.pdbx_strand_id
1 'polypeptide(L)'
;GADWTERVMVCDGEVSRLPVTVFSNQKEVELFHNGKSLGSHPVVNGEAEFDVFFVDGDNRLKARCGELEDILNISMVLLPSKLADNKRLSEGLYINMGQDHCYFTDPLIRKTWLPDQPYRPRSWGYVDGKPFNSWPGSSHDGVRNGIGTDIKGTGLEPLYQTFHMGATAYRLDVPDGHYEVTFCFAEPFNDRERKDGKHTGVSENGERIFDVEVNGEMVAQRLNMAEEYGVQTAFTKTILITVSGGEGLDIRFHSYEGQSVVNGLKVLKLR
;
A
#
# COMPACT_ATOMS: atom_id res chain seq x y z
N GLY A 1 -9.25 10.40 13.86
CA GLY A 1 -8.11 9.58 14.25
C GLY A 1 -8.21 8.24 13.55
N ALA A 2 -7.10 7.70 13.08
CA ALA A 2 -7.08 6.36 12.52
C ALA A 2 -7.59 5.37 13.58
N ASP A 3 -8.49 4.47 13.17
CA ASP A 3 -8.90 3.37 14.03
C ASP A 3 -7.75 2.37 14.13
N TRP A 4 -7.02 2.44 15.22
CA TRP A 4 -5.88 1.56 15.48
C TRP A 4 -6.28 0.14 15.85
N THR A 5 -7.57 -0.14 15.94
CA THR A 5 -8.09 -1.44 16.36
C THR A 5 -8.24 -2.43 15.20
N GLU A 6 -8.27 -1.97 13.95
CA GLU A 6 -8.30 -2.83 12.78
C GLU A 6 -6.96 -2.81 12.03
N ARG A 7 -6.44 -3.99 11.70
CA ARG A 7 -5.21 -4.20 10.93
C ARG A 7 -5.46 -5.18 9.80
N VAL A 8 -4.99 -4.82 8.61
CA VAL A 8 -5.03 -5.70 7.44
C VAL A 8 -3.61 -6.11 7.10
N MET A 9 -3.39 -7.40 6.87
CA MET A 9 -2.08 -7.94 6.51
C MET A 9 -2.19 -8.98 5.42
N VAL A 10 -1.21 -8.99 4.51
CA VAL A 10 -1.05 -10.07 3.54
C VAL A 10 -0.33 -11.23 4.24
N CYS A 11 -1.01 -12.38 4.33
CA CYS A 11 -0.53 -13.56 5.03
C CYS A 11 -1.07 -14.83 4.37
N ASP A 12 -0.20 -15.76 4.02
CA ASP A 12 -0.58 -17.06 3.40
C ASP A 12 -0.85 -18.15 4.45
N GLY A 13 -0.73 -17.84 5.73
CA GLY A 13 -0.95 -18.75 6.83
C GLY A 13 -2.21 -18.41 7.63
N GLU A 14 -2.53 -19.25 8.58
CA GLU A 14 -3.63 -19.03 9.54
C GLU A 14 -3.28 -18.00 10.61
N VAL A 15 -1.99 -17.66 10.74
CA VAL A 15 -1.46 -16.71 11.73
C VAL A 15 -0.40 -15.81 11.12
N SER A 16 -0.34 -14.57 11.61
CA SER A 16 0.73 -13.62 11.27
C SER A 16 1.58 -13.32 12.49
N ARG A 17 2.87 -13.62 12.43
CA ARG A 17 3.84 -13.31 13.50
C ARG A 17 4.27 -11.86 13.42
N LEU A 18 4.01 -11.09 14.46
CA LEU A 18 4.41 -9.68 14.56
C LEU A 18 5.10 -9.41 15.90
N PRO A 19 6.14 -8.55 15.92
CA PRO A 19 6.69 -8.05 17.15
C PRO A 19 5.69 -7.10 17.82
N VAL A 20 5.57 -7.21 19.14
CA VAL A 20 4.76 -6.34 19.99
C VAL A 20 5.67 -5.79 21.09
N THR A 21 5.77 -4.47 21.18
CA THR A 21 6.50 -3.79 22.23
C THR A 21 5.53 -3.32 23.30
N VAL A 22 5.78 -3.71 24.55
CA VAL A 22 5.06 -3.21 25.73
C VAL A 22 5.95 -2.22 26.46
N PHE A 23 5.46 -1.00 26.59
CA PHE A 23 6.15 0.05 27.35
C PHE A 23 5.79 -0.04 28.83
N SER A 24 6.80 -0.06 29.71
CA SER A 24 6.58 -0.17 31.14
C SER A 24 7.74 0.41 31.95
N ASN A 25 7.43 0.96 33.11
CA ASN A 25 8.41 1.34 34.13
C ASN A 25 8.66 0.25 35.19
N GLN A 26 8.04 -0.91 35.02
CA GLN A 26 8.23 -2.07 35.90
C GLN A 26 9.47 -2.87 35.48
N LYS A 27 9.87 -3.84 36.31
CA LYS A 27 11.05 -4.69 36.00
C LYS A 27 10.76 -5.76 34.94
N GLU A 28 9.51 -6.21 34.89
CA GLU A 28 9.07 -7.37 34.11
C GLU A 28 7.62 -7.18 33.69
N VAL A 29 7.28 -7.65 32.50
CA VAL A 29 5.91 -7.68 31.95
C VAL A 29 5.59 -9.09 31.51
N GLU A 30 4.41 -9.59 31.87
CA GLU A 30 3.81 -10.79 31.28
C GLU A 30 2.77 -10.38 30.25
N LEU A 31 2.87 -10.92 29.02
CA LEU A 31 1.91 -10.67 27.95
C LEU A 31 1.03 -11.89 27.71
N PHE A 32 -0.26 -11.65 27.57
CA PHE A 32 -1.26 -12.67 27.19
C PHE A 32 -1.83 -12.32 25.81
N HIS A 33 -2.01 -13.32 24.97
CA HIS A 33 -2.74 -13.23 23.71
C HIS A 33 -3.90 -14.20 23.72
N ASN A 34 -5.11 -13.69 23.54
CA ASN A 34 -6.37 -14.46 23.59
C ASN A 34 -6.48 -15.36 24.83
N GLY A 35 -6.04 -14.84 25.98
CA GLY A 35 -6.07 -15.53 27.27
C GLY A 35 -4.90 -16.48 27.53
N LYS A 36 -4.05 -16.78 26.55
CA LYS A 36 -2.86 -17.61 26.70
C LYS A 36 -1.64 -16.76 27.02
N SER A 37 -0.90 -17.11 28.06
CA SER A 37 0.35 -16.44 28.41
C SER A 37 1.43 -16.71 27.34
N LEU A 38 2.12 -15.66 26.94
CA LEU A 38 3.32 -15.69 26.09
C LEU A 38 4.61 -15.66 26.91
N GLY A 39 4.48 -15.65 28.23
CA GLY A 39 5.59 -15.58 29.18
C GLY A 39 5.85 -14.17 29.71
N SER A 40 6.82 -14.08 30.61
CA SER A 40 7.30 -12.82 31.19
C SER A 40 8.64 -12.42 30.57
N HIS A 41 8.76 -11.17 30.18
CA HIS A 41 9.99 -10.59 29.64
C HIS A 41 10.47 -9.42 30.50
N PRO A 42 11.78 -9.27 30.68
CA PRO A 42 12.34 -8.15 31.40
C PRO A 42 12.12 -6.85 30.60
N VAL A 43 11.89 -5.77 31.34
CA VAL A 43 11.82 -4.42 30.74
C VAL A 43 13.23 -3.86 30.66
N VAL A 44 13.69 -3.57 29.44
CA VAL A 44 14.99 -2.96 29.15
C VAL A 44 14.76 -1.61 28.49
N ASN A 45 15.31 -0.53 29.03
CA ASN A 45 15.11 0.83 28.54
C ASN A 45 13.62 1.26 28.43
N GLY A 46 12.77 0.71 29.29
CA GLY A 46 11.33 1.03 29.27
C GLY A 46 10.51 0.13 28.35
N GLU A 47 11.09 -0.88 27.72
CA GLU A 47 10.47 -1.71 26.69
C GLU A 47 10.62 -3.20 27.00
N ALA A 48 9.56 -3.98 26.73
CA ALA A 48 9.59 -5.43 26.69
C ALA A 48 9.01 -5.90 25.35
N GLU A 49 9.77 -6.72 24.61
CA GLU A 49 9.39 -7.19 23.27
C GLU A 49 8.86 -8.63 23.31
N PHE A 50 7.81 -8.88 22.53
CA PHE A 50 7.15 -10.17 22.38
C PHE A 50 6.89 -10.50 20.93
N ASP A 51 7.04 -11.76 20.55
CA ASP A 51 6.53 -12.27 19.27
C ASP A 51 5.09 -12.76 19.45
N VAL A 52 4.14 -12.12 18.79
CA VAL A 52 2.72 -12.46 18.86
C VAL A 52 2.26 -13.07 17.54
N PHE A 53 1.55 -14.19 17.62
CA PHE A 53 0.98 -14.88 16.47
C PHE A 53 -0.51 -14.50 16.36
N PHE A 54 -0.79 -13.42 15.64
CA PHE A 54 -2.14 -12.92 15.40
C PHE A 54 -2.92 -13.85 14.49
N VAL A 55 -4.21 -14.05 14.82
CA VAL A 55 -5.16 -14.81 14.00
C VAL A 55 -6.09 -13.86 13.24
N ASP A 56 -6.75 -14.37 12.20
CA ASP A 56 -7.81 -13.61 11.53
C ASP A 56 -8.99 -13.37 12.49
N GLY A 57 -9.55 -12.15 12.47
CA GLY A 57 -10.57 -11.70 13.40
C GLY A 57 -10.04 -11.10 14.69
N ASP A 58 -10.75 -11.29 15.79
CA ASP A 58 -10.48 -10.62 17.05
C ASP A 58 -9.26 -11.19 17.80
N ASN A 59 -8.37 -10.29 18.20
CA ASN A 59 -7.19 -10.57 18.99
C ASN A 59 -7.19 -9.67 20.23
N ARG A 60 -7.08 -10.29 21.41
CA ARG A 60 -6.98 -9.58 22.67
C ARG A 60 -5.60 -9.74 23.27
N LEU A 61 -4.88 -8.63 23.37
CA LEU A 61 -3.62 -8.54 24.11
C LEU A 61 -3.91 -8.04 25.52
N LYS A 62 -3.28 -8.67 26.53
CA LYS A 62 -3.31 -8.21 27.91
C LYS A 62 -1.89 -8.23 28.45
N ALA A 63 -1.35 -7.06 28.78
CA ALA A 63 -0.11 -6.93 29.51
C ALA A 63 -0.38 -6.87 31.01
N ARG A 64 0.44 -7.55 31.81
CA ARG A 64 0.34 -7.57 33.27
C ARG A 64 1.67 -7.37 33.94
N CYS A 65 1.68 -6.50 34.95
CA CYS A 65 2.83 -6.24 35.83
C CYS A 65 2.34 -6.19 37.27
N GLY A 66 2.43 -7.30 38.00
CA GLY A 66 1.82 -7.42 39.35
C GLY A 66 0.31 -7.26 39.30
N GLU A 67 -0.22 -6.22 39.96
CA GLU A 67 -1.66 -5.89 39.95
C GLU A 67 -2.08 -4.96 38.81
N LEU A 68 -1.13 -4.41 38.07
CA LEU A 68 -1.42 -3.51 36.94
C LEU A 68 -1.69 -4.34 35.69
N GLU A 69 -2.75 -3.98 34.99
CA GLU A 69 -3.11 -4.58 33.71
C GLU A 69 -3.42 -3.49 32.66
N ASP A 70 -3.04 -3.78 31.42
CA ASP A 70 -3.46 -3.02 30.24
C ASP A 70 -3.99 -3.98 29.17
N ILE A 71 -5.04 -3.57 28.45
CA ILE A 71 -5.74 -4.43 27.50
C ILE A 71 -5.91 -3.69 26.18
N LEU A 72 -5.48 -4.36 25.10
CA LEU A 72 -5.68 -3.90 23.72
C LEU A 72 -6.45 -4.96 22.94
N ASN A 73 -7.56 -4.58 22.32
CA ASN A 73 -8.31 -5.41 21.39
C ASN A 73 -7.99 -4.95 19.97
N ILE A 74 -7.59 -5.89 19.12
CA ILE A 74 -7.20 -5.64 17.73
C ILE A 74 -8.00 -6.60 16.84
N SER A 75 -8.68 -6.08 15.82
CA SER A 75 -9.25 -6.89 14.76
C SER A 75 -8.21 -7.04 13.64
N MET A 76 -7.82 -8.28 13.35
CA MET A 76 -6.87 -8.59 12.27
C MET A 76 -7.63 -9.13 11.05
N VAL A 77 -7.21 -8.68 9.89
CA VAL A 77 -7.67 -9.19 8.62
C VAL A 77 -6.47 -9.80 7.90
N LEU A 78 -6.40 -11.12 7.84
CA LEU A 78 -5.36 -11.85 7.12
C LEU A 78 -5.85 -12.12 5.70
N LEU A 79 -5.16 -11.53 4.71
CA LEU A 79 -5.47 -11.68 3.29
C LEU A 79 -4.47 -12.63 2.64
N PRO A 80 -4.92 -13.70 1.96
CA PRO A 80 -4.04 -14.55 1.19
C PRO A 80 -3.30 -13.73 0.12
N SER A 81 -2.00 -13.98 -0.05
CA SER A 81 -1.22 -13.36 -1.14
C SER A 81 -1.62 -13.91 -2.51
N LYS A 82 -2.18 -15.12 -2.55
CA LYS A 82 -2.68 -15.75 -3.75
C LYS A 82 -4.06 -15.22 -4.10
N LEU A 83 -4.16 -14.49 -5.21
CA LEU A 83 -5.41 -13.84 -5.60
C LEU A 83 -6.55 -14.81 -5.89
N ALA A 84 -6.27 -16.01 -6.37
CA ALA A 84 -7.28 -17.06 -6.59
C ALA A 84 -7.97 -17.49 -5.28
N ASP A 85 -7.24 -17.45 -4.17
CA ASP A 85 -7.74 -17.86 -2.84
C ASP A 85 -8.32 -16.66 -2.08
N ASN A 86 -8.19 -15.45 -2.60
CA ASN A 86 -8.63 -14.22 -1.96
C ASN A 86 -10.14 -13.99 -2.17
N LYS A 87 -10.95 -14.41 -1.21
CA LYS A 87 -12.41 -14.24 -1.23
C LYS A 87 -12.86 -12.78 -1.25
N ARG A 88 -11.99 -11.84 -0.89
CA ARG A 88 -12.30 -10.39 -0.87
C ARG A 88 -12.09 -9.71 -2.21
N LEU A 89 -11.55 -10.40 -3.21
CA LEU A 89 -11.40 -9.84 -4.56
C LEU A 89 -12.74 -9.39 -5.16
N SER A 90 -13.85 -10.07 -4.81
CA SER A 90 -15.21 -9.67 -5.17
C SER A 90 -15.65 -8.34 -4.52
N GLU A 91 -15.00 -7.95 -3.43
CA GLU A 91 -15.25 -6.67 -2.75
C GLU A 91 -14.32 -5.56 -3.23
N GLY A 92 -13.33 -5.90 -4.03
CA GLY A 92 -12.31 -5.01 -4.58
C GLY A 92 -10.97 -5.13 -3.88
N LEU A 93 -9.92 -5.08 -4.69
CA LEU A 93 -8.53 -4.96 -4.27
C LEU A 93 -8.11 -3.50 -4.44
N TYR A 94 -7.65 -2.88 -3.38
CA TYR A 94 -7.22 -1.49 -3.31
C TYR A 94 -5.74 -1.48 -2.95
N ILE A 95 -4.89 -0.93 -3.80
CA ILE A 95 -3.44 -0.92 -3.63
C ILE A 95 -2.94 0.51 -3.61
N ASN A 96 -2.27 0.90 -2.53
CA ASN A 96 -1.57 2.17 -2.42
C ASN A 96 -0.17 2.00 -3.02
N MET A 97 -0.02 2.33 -4.29
CA MET A 97 1.22 2.15 -5.01
C MET A 97 2.28 3.14 -4.52
N GLY A 98 3.50 2.63 -4.31
CA GLY A 98 4.57 3.44 -3.73
C GLY A 98 4.63 3.45 -2.20
N GLN A 99 3.76 2.70 -1.52
CA GLN A 99 3.82 2.47 -0.09
C GLN A 99 4.00 0.99 0.20
N ASP A 100 5.13 0.59 0.75
CA ASP A 100 5.54 -0.82 0.87
C ASP A 100 5.29 -1.45 2.26
N HIS A 101 4.82 -0.67 3.25
CA HIS A 101 4.65 -1.18 4.61
C HIS A 101 3.50 -0.57 5.42
N CYS A 102 2.73 0.35 4.84
CA CYS A 102 1.62 0.98 5.54
C CYS A 102 0.28 0.67 4.88
N TYR A 103 -0.68 0.32 5.70
CA TYR A 103 -2.08 0.18 5.34
C TYR A 103 -2.82 1.44 5.76
N PHE A 104 -3.81 1.88 5.00
CA PHE A 104 -4.73 2.89 5.49
C PHE A 104 -6.17 2.58 5.08
N THR A 105 -7.11 2.94 5.94
CA THR A 105 -8.54 2.77 5.66
C THR A 105 -9.09 4.07 5.11
N ASP A 106 -9.66 3.98 3.92
CA ASP A 106 -10.40 5.08 3.28
C ASP A 106 -11.63 5.41 4.14
N PRO A 107 -11.73 6.61 4.70
CA PRO A 107 -12.82 6.97 5.60
C PRO A 107 -14.18 7.08 4.91
N LEU A 108 -14.20 7.27 3.57
CA LEU A 108 -15.43 7.46 2.79
C LEU A 108 -16.08 6.13 2.43
N ILE A 109 -15.28 5.18 1.93
CA ILE A 109 -15.77 3.89 1.44
C ILE A 109 -15.49 2.74 2.40
N ARG A 110 -14.78 3.01 3.51
CA ARG A 110 -14.39 2.03 4.54
C ARG A 110 -13.70 0.81 3.95
N LYS A 111 -12.83 1.03 2.97
CA LYS A 111 -11.97 0.02 2.36
C LYS A 111 -10.52 0.30 2.71
N THR A 112 -9.78 -0.77 2.95
CA THR A 112 -8.36 -0.68 3.27
C THR A 112 -7.52 -0.75 2.01
N TRP A 113 -6.67 0.23 1.82
CA TRP A 113 -5.63 0.26 0.80
C TRP A 113 -4.44 -0.54 1.29
N LEU A 114 -4.07 -1.56 0.53
CA LEU A 114 -2.94 -2.44 0.80
C LEU A 114 -1.63 -1.76 0.38
N PRO A 115 -0.52 -2.07 1.04
CA PRO A 115 0.78 -1.63 0.58
C PRO A 115 1.16 -2.27 -0.75
N ASP A 116 2.04 -1.59 -1.48
CA ASP A 116 2.68 -2.07 -2.70
C ASP A 116 3.68 -3.20 -2.39
N GLN A 117 3.96 -4.04 -3.38
CA GLN A 117 4.94 -5.11 -3.25
C GLN A 117 5.53 -5.49 -4.63
N PRO A 118 6.74 -6.07 -4.66
CA PRO A 118 7.25 -6.71 -5.86
C PRO A 118 6.33 -7.85 -6.30
N TYR A 119 6.11 -7.99 -7.61
CA TYR A 119 5.31 -9.09 -8.14
C TYR A 119 5.87 -10.46 -7.75
N ARG A 120 4.96 -11.32 -7.34
CA ARG A 120 5.20 -12.75 -7.10
C ARG A 120 4.15 -13.58 -7.84
N PRO A 121 4.51 -14.72 -8.43
CA PRO A 121 3.54 -15.59 -9.08
C PRO A 121 2.35 -15.94 -8.20
N ARG A 122 1.15 -15.92 -8.77
CA ARG A 122 -0.16 -16.15 -8.14
C ARG A 122 -0.64 -15.00 -7.25
N SER A 123 0.08 -13.89 -7.18
CA SER A 123 -0.20 -12.72 -6.36
C SER A 123 -0.36 -11.46 -7.23
N TRP A 124 0.02 -10.31 -6.70
CA TRP A 124 0.08 -9.03 -7.41
C TRP A 124 1.39 -8.33 -7.14
N GLY A 125 1.70 -7.30 -7.90
CA GLY A 125 2.80 -6.42 -7.60
C GLY A 125 3.44 -5.80 -8.83
N TYR A 126 4.40 -4.91 -8.55
CA TYR A 126 5.16 -4.19 -9.56
C TYR A 126 6.30 -5.01 -10.15
N VAL A 127 6.65 -4.66 -11.40
CA VAL A 127 7.86 -5.08 -12.09
C VAL A 127 8.65 -3.81 -12.39
N ASP A 128 9.89 -3.80 -11.97
CA ASP A 128 10.82 -2.67 -12.02
C ASP A 128 10.32 -1.41 -11.28
N GLY A 129 11.13 -0.35 -11.33
CA GLY A 129 10.87 0.87 -10.58
C GLY A 129 11.02 0.68 -9.08
N LYS A 130 10.48 1.62 -8.34
CA LYS A 130 10.49 1.59 -6.87
C LYS A 130 9.49 2.56 -6.28
N PRO A 131 9.02 2.33 -5.04
CA PRO A 131 8.36 3.35 -4.23
C PRO A 131 9.25 4.59 -4.14
N PHE A 132 8.64 5.75 -4.32
CA PHE A 132 9.37 7.01 -4.19
C PHE A 132 9.68 7.28 -2.72
N ASN A 133 10.97 7.54 -2.45
CA ASN A 133 11.44 7.94 -1.13
C ASN A 133 11.98 9.37 -1.21
N SER A 134 11.33 10.29 -0.51
CA SER A 134 11.58 11.72 -0.61
C SER A 134 12.96 12.17 -0.11
N TRP A 135 13.63 11.40 0.77
CA TRP A 135 14.89 11.84 1.35
C TRP A 135 15.81 10.68 1.72
N PRO A 136 16.58 10.13 0.77
CA PRO A 136 17.66 9.23 1.13
C PRO A 136 18.68 10.00 1.97
N GLY A 137 18.77 9.70 3.27
CA GLY A 137 19.75 10.28 4.17
C GLY A 137 19.28 11.46 5.05
N SER A 138 17.98 11.73 5.14
CA SER A 138 17.50 12.64 6.20
C SER A 138 17.59 11.97 7.56
N SER A 139 17.97 12.75 8.57
CA SER A 139 18.19 12.32 9.97
C SER A 139 16.92 11.87 10.72
N HIS A 140 15.85 11.62 10.01
CA HIS A 140 14.64 11.01 10.54
C HIS A 140 14.67 9.54 10.15
N ASP A 141 14.89 8.67 11.11
CA ASP A 141 14.99 7.21 10.97
C ASP A 141 13.70 6.50 10.53
N GLY A 142 12.84 7.18 9.83
CA GLY A 142 11.67 6.64 9.16
C GLY A 142 11.78 6.91 7.67
N VAL A 143 11.89 5.86 6.89
CA VAL A 143 11.71 5.91 5.43
C VAL A 143 10.31 6.48 5.19
N ARG A 144 10.22 7.76 4.88
CA ARG A 144 8.97 8.36 4.42
C ARG A 144 8.87 8.12 2.93
N ASN A 145 8.06 7.15 2.55
CA ASN A 145 7.63 7.05 1.17
C ASN A 145 6.74 8.27 0.83
N GLY A 146 6.93 8.80 -0.38
CA GLY A 146 6.09 9.87 -0.89
C GLY A 146 6.56 11.29 -0.56
N ILE A 147 5.64 12.21 -0.68
CA ILE A 147 5.81 13.67 -0.51
C ILE A 147 4.87 14.18 0.58
N GLY A 148 5.19 15.34 1.17
CA GLY A 148 4.36 16.01 2.18
C GLY A 148 3.55 17.18 1.61
N THR A 149 3.26 17.19 0.32
CA THR A 149 2.58 18.29 -0.37
C THR A 149 1.09 18.01 -0.50
N ASP A 150 0.26 19.04 -0.37
CA ASP A 150 -1.18 18.95 -0.58
C ASP A 150 -1.51 18.57 -2.03
N ILE A 151 -2.41 17.62 -2.20
CA ILE A 151 -2.89 17.16 -3.51
C ILE A 151 -4.33 17.64 -3.71
N LYS A 152 -4.52 18.45 -4.74
CA LYS A 152 -5.84 19.02 -5.09
C LYS A 152 -6.78 17.95 -5.65
N GLY A 153 -8.08 18.19 -5.56
CA GLY A 153 -9.11 17.35 -6.19
C GLY A 153 -9.40 16.02 -5.49
N THR A 154 -8.88 15.81 -4.28
CA THR A 154 -9.11 14.58 -3.51
C THR A 154 -9.34 14.85 -2.03
N GLY A 155 -10.11 13.97 -1.39
CA GLY A 155 -10.14 13.83 0.08
C GLY A 155 -9.26 12.70 0.60
N LEU A 156 -8.51 12.03 -0.31
CA LEU A 156 -7.64 10.89 -0.01
C LEU A 156 -6.17 11.24 -0.24
N GLU A 157 -5.71 12.36 0.29
CA GLU A 157 -4.34 12.83 0.13
C GLU A 157 -3.27 11.75 0.40
N PRO A 158 -3.38 10.89 1.46
CA PRO A 158 -2.39 9.87 1.72
C PRO A 158 -2.16 8.89 0.56
N LEU A 159 -3.20 8.63 -0.27
CA LEU A 159 -3.08 7.80 -1.46
C LEU A 159 -2.25 8.48 -2.55
N TYR A 160 -2.44 9.79 -2.75
CA TYR A 160 -1.80 10.53 -3.83
C TYR A 160 -0.44 11.14 -3.44
N GLN A 161 -0.13 11.17 -2.16
CA GLN A 161 1.17 11.59 -1.65
C GLN A 161 2.24 10.51 -1.77
N THR A 162 1.85 9.24 -1.94
CA THR A 162 2.74 8.13 -2.23
C THR A 162 2.58 7.67 -3.67
N PHE A 163 3.64 7.18 -4.28
CA PHE A 163 3.61 6.73 -5.66
C PHE A 163 4.77 5.78 -5.97
N HIS A 164 4.51 4.89 -6.92
CA HIS A 164 5.53 4.07 -7.55
C HIS A 164 6.09 4.81 -8.76
N MET A 165 7.41 4.86 -8.89
CA MET A 165 8.09 5.55 -9.98
C MET A 165 8.93 4.59 -10.81
N GLY A 166 8.75 4.64 -12.14
CA GLY A 166 9.53 3.86 -13.10
C GLY A 166 9.11 2.39 -13.21
N ALA A 167 7.89 2.02 -12.78
CA ALA A 167 7.36 0.70 -13.09
C ALA A 167 7.26 0.52 -14.61
N THR A 168 7.71 -0.63 -15.12
CA THR A 168 7.50 -1.06 -16.50
C THR A 168 6.24 -1.91 -16.64
N ALA A 169 5.89 -2.62 -15.56
CA ALA A 169 4.65 -3.39 -15.49
C ALA A 169 4.12 -3.49 -14.06
N TYR A 170 2.85 -3.84 -13.97
CA TYR A 170 2.20 -4.28 -12.75
C TYR A 170 1.32 -5.49 -13.06
N ARG A 171 1.46 -6.56 -12.30
CA ARG A 171 0.77 -7.81 -12.58
C ARG A 171 -0.13 -8.21 -11.43
N LEU A 172 -1.31 -8.77 -11.78
CA LEU A 172 -2.23 -9.38 -10.84
C LEU A 172 -2.76 -10.68 -11.42
N ASP A 173 -2.44 -11.80 -10.78
CA ASP A 173 -2.87 -13.14 -11.19
C ASP A 173 -4.32 -13.40 -10.74
N VAL A 174 -5.23 -12.52 -11.18
CA VAL A 174 -6.66 -12.63 -10.88
C VAL A 174 -7.29 -13.78 -11.68
N PRO A 175 -8.34 -14.45 -11.16
CA PRO A 175 -9.07 -15.47 -11.91
C PRO A 175 -9.83 -14.87 -13.11
N ASP A 176 -10.19 -15.70 -14.06
CA ASP A 176 -11.03 -15.32 -15.21
C ASP A 176 -12.30 -14.61 -14.77
N GLY A 177 -12.70 -13.60 -15.53
CA GLY A 177 -13.89 -12.78 -15.24
C GLY A 177 -13.82 -11.38 -15.84
N HIS A 178 -14.81 -10.58 -15.50
CA HIS A 178 -14.88 -9.16 -15.89
C HIS A 178 -14.44 -8.28 -14.75
N TYR A 179 -13.61 -7.29 -15.05
CA TYR A 179 -13.00 -6.42 -14.05
C TYR A 179 -13.16 -4.95 -14.41
N GLU A 180 -13.40 -4.13 -13.40
CA GLU A 180 -13.16 -2.69 -13.43
C GLU A 180 -11.80 -2.41 -12.83
N VAL A 181 -10.91 -1.80 -13.61
CA VAL A 181 -9.56 -1.40 -13.17
C VAL A 181 -9.48 0.12 -13.19
N THR A 182 -9.29 0.73 -12.00
CA THR A 182 -9.16 2.18 -11.84
C THR A 182 -7.77 2.53 -11.37
N PHE A 183 -7.10 3.37 -12.12
CA PHE A 183 -5.82 3.95 -11.78
C PHE A 183 -6.02 5.30 -11.11
N CYS A 184 -5.29 5.56 -10.02
CA CYS A 184 -5.21 6.85 -9.36
C CYS A 184 -3.87 7.50 -9.72
N PHE A 185 -3.92 8.72 -10.19
CA PHE A 185 -2.76 9.47 -10.68
C PHE A 185 -2.72 10.88 -10.12
N ALA A 186 -1.52 11.37 -9.87
CA ALA A 186 -1.20 12.78 -9.71
C ALA A 186 0.25 13.00 -10.14
N GLU A 187 0.57 14.11 -10.84
CA GLU A 187 1.95 14.53 -10.99
C GLU A 187 2.41 15.09 -9.64
N PRO A 188 3.34 14.42 -8.94
CA PRO A 188 3.65 14.76 -7.55
C PRO A 188 4.46 16.03 -7.40
N PHE A 189 5.21 16.41 -8.44
CA PHE A 189 6.17 17.50 -8.38
C PHE A 189 5.62 18.78 -9.03
N ASN A 190 5.83 19.92 -8.37
CA ASN A 190 5.48 21.21 -8.93
C ASN A 190 6.44 21.63 -10.08
N ASP A 191 6.10 22.68 -10.81
CA ASP A 191 6.87 23.14 -11.97
C ASP A 191 8.33 23.48 -11.66
N ARG A 192 8.62 23.97 -10.46
CA ARG A 192 9.99 24.29 -10.04
C ARG A 192 10.80 23.01 -9.82
N GLU A 193 10.22 22.02 -9.14
CA GLU A 193 10.87 20.74 -8.88
C GLU A 193 11.12 19.98 -10.18
N ARG A 194 10.14 19.99 -11.09
CA ARG A 194 10.27 19.38 -12.43
C ARG A 194 11.37 20.05 -13.25
N LYS A 195 11.48 21.37 -13.22
CA LYS A 195 12.57 22.12 -13.89
C LYS A 195 13.94 21.87 -13.27
N ASP A 196 14.03 21.69 -11.95
CA ASP A 196 15.28 21.34 -11.27
C ASP A 196 15.69 19.88 -11.59
N GLY A 197 14.74 19.02 -11.91
CA GLY A 197 14.92 17.64 -12.38
C GLY A 197 15.50 16.67 -11.35
N LYS A 198 15.93 17.16 -10.18
CA LYS A 198 16.57 16.33 -9.17
C LYS A 198 15.58 15.40 -8.51
N HIS A 199 15.85 14.10 -8.62
CA HIS A 199 15.05 13.02 -7.98
C HIS A 199 13.58 12.94 -8.42
N THR A 200 13.15 13.73 -9.40
CA THR A 200 11.76 13.77 -9.85
C THR A 200 11.43 12.71 -10.90
N GLY A 201 12.45 12.14 -11.53
CA GLY A 201 12.27 11.16 -12.61
C GLY A 201 11.64 11.73 -13.88
N VAL A 202 11.60 13.04 -14.05
CA VAL A 202 11.24 13.68 -15.32
C VAL A 202 12.42 13.66 -16.30
N SER A 203 12.16 13.93 -17.58
CA SER A 203 13.20 14.11 -18.60
C SER A 203 14.00 15.42 -18.37
N GLU A 204 15.05 15.63 -19.15
CA GLU A 204 15.86 16.86 -19.12
C GLU A 204 15.02 18.12 -19.39
N ASN A 205 13.92 17.97 -20.14
CA ASN A 205 12.96 19.05 -20.42
C ASN A 205 11.91 19.25 -19.32
N GLY A 206 11.98 18.49 -18.24
CA GLY A 206 10.99 18.53 -17.15
C GLY A 206 9.69 17.80 -17.47
N GLU A 207 9.67 16.95 -18.50
CA GLU A 207 8.47 16.24 -18.96
C GLU A 207 8.39 14.82 -18.41
N ARG A 208 7.14 14.36 -18.28
CA ARG A 208 6.77 12.97 -18.00
C ARG A 208 5.65 12.57 -18.93
N ILE A 209 5.95 11.68 -19.87
CA ILE A 209 4.99 11.22 -20.88
C ILE A 209 5.08 9.70 -20.99
N PHE A 210 3.97 9.01 -20.76
CA PHE A 210 3.93 7.56 -20.84
C PHE A 210 2.54 7.04 -21.23
N ASP A 211 2.51 5.84 -21.80
CA ASP A 211 1.28 5.08 -22.04
C ASP A 211 0.97 4.16 -20.86
N VAL A 212 -0.31 3.83 -20.70
CA VAL A 212 -0.80 2.82 -19.77
C VAL A 212 -1.72 1.87 -20.53
N GLU A 213 -1.43 0.58 -20.48
CA GLU A 213 -2.20 -0.49 -21.10
C GLU A 213 -2.58 -1.56 -20.06
N VAL A 214 -3.70 -2.24 -20.27
CA VAL A 214 -4.10 -3.43 -19.51
C VAL A 214 -4.44 -4.53 -20.53
N ASN A 215 -3.72 -5.65 -20.51
CA ASN A 215 -3.90 -6.78 -21.44
C ASN A 215 -3.94 -6.34 -22.92
N GLY A 216 -3.13 -5.33 -23.30
CA GLY A 216 -3.07 -4.75 -24.64
C GLY A 216 -4.14 -3.72 -24.95
N GLU A 217 -5.07 -3.45 -24.04
CA GLU A 217 -6.06 -2.37 -24.20
C GLU A 217 -5.56 -1.06 -23.59
N MET A 218 -5.66 0.04 -24.35
CA MET A 218 -5.14 1.33 -23.97
C MET A 218 -6.03 2.01 -22.93
N VAL A 219 -5.45 2.34 -21.78
CA VAL A 219 -6.08 3.14 -20.71
C VAL A 219 -5.76 4.62 -20.88
N ALA A 220 -4.51 4.95 -21.18
CA ALA A 220 -4.06 6.29 -21.43
C ALA A 220 -2.92 6.27 -22.46
N GLN A 221 -3.02 7.12 -23.46
CA GLN A 221 -2.01 7.26 -24.51
C GLN A 221 -1.28 8.58 -24.35
N ARG A 222 0.07 8.55 -24.32
CA ARG A 222 0.95 9.70 -24.17
C ARG A 222 0.53 10.63 -23.02
N LEU A 223 0.13 10.04 -21.89
CA LEU A 223 -0.33 10.79 -20.74
C LEU A 223 0.74 11.76 -20.24
N ASN A 224 0.44 13.05 -20.31
CA ASN A 224 1.19 14.13 -19.67
C ASN A 224 0.33 14.72 -18.55
N MET A 225 0.49 14.17 -17.34
CA MET A 225 -0.35 14.51 -16.20
C MET A 225 -0.34 15.98 -15.85
N ALA A 226 0.85 16.62 -15.94
CA ALA A 226 1.01 18.03 -15.60
C ALA A 226 0.31 18.95 -16.60
N GLU A 227 0.32 18.60 -17.88
CA GLU A 227 -0.31 19.36 -18.93
C GLU A 227 -1.84 19.18 -18.94
N GLU A 228 -2.30 17.92 -18.81
CA GLU A 228 -3.73 17.58 -18.92
C GLU A 228 -4.53 17.92 -17.66
N TYR A 229 -3.94 17.75 -16.48
CA TYR A 229 -4.65 17.83 -15.18
C TYR A 229 -4.03 18.84 -14.22
N GLY A 230 -2.82 19.29 -14.50
CA GLY A 230 -2.03 20.16 -13.62
C GLY A 230 -1.21 19.37 -12.58
N VAL A 231 -0.15 20.02 -12.08
CA VAL A 231 0.69 19.45 -11.02
C VAL A 231 -0.08 19.35 -9.70
N GLN A 232 0.24 18.33 -8.92
CA GLN A 232 -0.33 18.10 -7.57
C GLN A 232 -1.86 18.06 -7.59
N THR A 233 -2.42 17.46 -8.65
CA THR A 233 -3.86 17.35 -8.85
C THR A 233 -4.24 15.89 -9.09
N ALA A 234 -5.13 15.36 -8.26
CA ALA A 234 -5.61 13.99 -8.34
C ALA A 234 -6.61 13.80 -9.47
N PHE A 235 -6.46 12.72 -10.22
CA PHE A 235 -7.44 12.25 -11.19
C PHE A 235 -7.42 10.73 -11.31
N THR A 236 -8.38 10.16 -12.00
CA THR A 236 -8.47 8.71 -12.21
C THR A 236 -8.70 8.37 -13.68
N LYS A 237 -8.23 7.21 -14.09
CA LYS A 237 -8.57 6.56 -15.37
C LYS A 237 -9.11 5.17 -15.08
N THR A 238 -10.20 4.80 -15.72
CA THR A 238 -10.86 3.51 -15.50
C THR A 238 -11.05 2.79 -16.82
N ILE A 239 -10.81 1.47 -16.81
CA ILE A 239 -11.08 0.57 -17.91
C ILE A 239 -11.90 -0.63 -17.42
N LEU A 240 -12.77 -1.15 -18.30
CA LEU A 240 -13.43 -2.43 -18.11
C LEU A 240 -12.70 -3.47 -18.95
N ILE A 241 -12.25 -4.56 -18.35
CA ILE A 241 -11.44 -5.57 -19.01
C ILE A 241 -11.99 -6.96 -18.73
N THR A 242 -11.88 -7.85 -19.71
CA THR A 242 -12.19 -9.27 -19.57
C THR A 242 -10.90 -10.06 -19.48
N VAL A 243 -10.75 -10.82 -18.41
CA VAL A 243 -9.66 -11.78 -18.19
C VAL A 243 -10.13 -13.16 -18.55
N SER A 244 -9.37 -13.88 -19.36
CA SER A 244 -9.67 -15.25 -19.80
C SER A 244 -8.39 -16.09 -19.90
N GLY A 245 -8.55 -17.41 -19.90
CA GLY A 245 -7.42 -18.34 -20.10
C GLY A 245 -6.36 -18.32 -19.00
N GLY A 246 -6.66 -17.74 -17.83
CA GLY A 246 -5.73 -17.66 -16.71
C GLY A 246 -4.62 -16.64 -16.88
N GLU A 247 -4.76 -15.67 -17.81
CA GLU A 247 -3.72 -14.65 -18.10
C GLU A 247 -3.55 -13.60 -17.00
N GLY A 248 -4.59 -13.39 -16.15
CA GLY A 248 -4.61 -12.34 -15.14
C GLY A 248 -4.70 -10.94 -15.74
N LEU A 249 -4.29 -9.93 -14.97
CA LEU A 249 -4.14 -8.54 -15.43
C LEU A 249 -2.64 -8.24 -15.61
N ASP A 250 -2.25 -7.93 -16.84
CA ASP A 250 -0.91 -7.46 -17.21
C ASP A 250 -1.01 -5.97 -17.58
N ILE A 251 -0.59 -5.13 -16.64
CA ILE A 251 -0.57 -3.67 -16.79
C ILE A 251 0.82 -3.28 -17.28
N ARG A 252 0.91 -2.48 -18.34
CA ARG A 252 2.16 -1.98 -18.92
C ARG A 252 2.24 -0.48 -18.89
N PHE A 253 3.44 0.02 -18.59
CA PHE A 253 3.78 1.43 -18.62
C PHE A 253 4.91 1.64 -19.64
N HIS A 254 4.63 2.37 -20.70
CA HIS A 254 5.59 2.68 -21.76
C HIS A 254 5.99 4.15 -21.69
N SER A 255 7.15 4.42 -21.08
CA SER A 255 7.66 5.77 -20.92
C SER A 255 8.31 6.30 -22.21
N TYR A 256 7.92 7.48 -22.64
CA TYR A 256 8.54 8.25 -23.73
C TYR A 256 9.47 9.34 -23.20
N GLU A 257 9.01 10.07 -22.16
CA GLU A 257 9.75 11.10 -21.47
C GLU A 257 9.68 10.85 -19.97
N GLY A 258 10.81 10.87 -19.30
CA GLY A 258 10.91 10.60 -17.87
C GLY A 258 10.45 9.18 -17.48
N GLN A 259 10.11 9.00 -16.22
CA GLN A 259 9.67 7.73 -15.66
C GLN A 259 8.16 7.76 -15.39
N SER A 260 7.47 6.64 -15.58
CA SER A 260 6.06 6.50 -15.19
C SER A 260 5.86 6.77 -13.70
N VAL A 261 4.70 7.30 -13.34
CA VAL A 261 4.27 7.48 -11.94
C VAL A 261 2.82 7.01 -11.81
N VAL A 262 2.55 6.25 -10.75
CA VAL A 262 1.20 5.80 -10.40
C VAL A 262 1.05 5.80 -8.87
N ASN A 263 -0.10 6.30 -8.38
CA ASN A 263 -0.35 6.48 -6.96
C ASN A 263 -1.18 5.35 -6.35
N GLY A 264 -2.15 4.85 -7.09
CA GLY A 264 -3.01 3.78 -6.59
C GLY A 264 -3.68 2.99 -7.69
N LEU A 265 -4.09 1.79 -7.34
CA LEU A 265 -4.79 0.86 -8.21
C LEU A 265 -5.98 0.26 -7.47
N LYS A 266 -7.15 0.32 -8.09
CA LYS A 266 -8.36 -0.34 -7.61
C LYS A 266 -8.79 -1.36 -8.64
N VAL A 267 -9.03 -2.59 -8.24
CA VAL A 267 -9.50 -3.69 -9.09
C VAL A 267 -10.77 -4.28 -8.48
N LEU A 268 -11.87 -4.21 -9.21
CA LEU A 268 -13.15 -4.78 -8.82
C LEU A 268 -13.52 -5.91 -9.79
N LYS A 269 -13.83 -7.09 -9.27
CA LYS A 269 -14.44 -8.14 -10.08
C LYS A 269 -15.93 -7.83 -10.25
N LEU A 270 -16.36 -7.71 -11.49
CA LEU A 270 -17.76 -7.49 -11.83
C LEU A 270 -18.54 -8.82 -11.80
N ARG A 271 -19.81 -8.74 -11.49
CA ARG A 271 -20.70 -9.92 -11.40
C ARG A 271 -21.18 -10.36 -12.77
#